data_bb6023e05bf9eb9c2da689e7efc9c041
#
_entry.id   bb6023e05bf9eb9c2da689e7efc9c041
#
_cell.length_a   1.000
_cell.length_b   1.000
_cell.length_c   1.000
_cell.angle_alpha   90.00
_cell.angle_beta   90.00
_cell.angle_gamma   90.00
#
_symmetry.space_group_name_H-M   'P 1'
#
loop_
_entity.id
_entity.type
_entity.pdbx_description
1 polymer ?
#
loop_
_entity_poly.entity_id
_entity_poly.type
_entity_poly.pdbx_seq_one_letter_code
_entity_poly.pdbx_strand_id
1 'polypeptide(L)'
;MEVIPSIDLRAGRCVRLYQGDYQRETVYSEDPVSVALRWEQEGAPRLHLVDLDGAVQGKPANLETIVRIIQRLAIPVQVGGGIRDEETADNLLAAGA
;
A
#
# COMPACT_ATOMS: atom_id res chain seq x y z
N MET A 1 -22.37 -6.41 0.81
CA MET A 1 -21.45 -5.28 0.60
C MET A 1 -20.02 -5.76 0.75
N GLU A 2 -19.18 -5.45 -0.22
CA GLU A 2 -17.77 -5.81 -0.18
C GLU A 2 -16.97 -4.72 0.54
N VAL A 3 -16.19 -5.11 1.56
CA VAL A 3 -15.32 -4.19 2.28
C VAL A 3 -13.89 -4.40 1.79
N ILE A 4 -13.30 -3.34 1.23
CA ILE A 4 -11.93 -3.36 0.74
C ILE A 4 -11.07 -2.55 1.70
N PRO A 5 -10.19 -3.19 2.48
CA PRO A 5 -9.29 -2.45 3.37
C PRO A 5 -8.26 -1.66 2.58
N SER A 6 -7.87 -0.53 3.14
CA SER A 6 -6.84 0.33 2.58
C SER A 6 -5.72 0.51 3.61
N ILE A 7 -4.48 0.38 3.15
CA ILE A 7 -3.30 0.62 3.97
C ILE A 7 -2.55 1.81 3.37
N ASP A 8 -2.36 2.86 4.18
CA ASP A 8 -1.56 4.01 3.81
C ASP A 8 -0.12 3.79 4.26
N LEU A 9 0.82 3.92 3.33
CA LEU A 9 2.24 3.72 3.58
C LEU A 9 2.99 5.04 3.57
N ARG A 10 3.79 5.27 4.61
CA ARG A 10 4.69 6.41 4.70
C ARG A 10 5.97 5.99 5.41
N ALA A 11 7.13 6.26 4.79
CA ALA A 11 8.43 5.85 5.31
C ALA A 11 8.52 4.35 5.64
N GLY A 12 7.89 3.50 4.83
CA GLY A 12 7.87 2.04 5.01
C GLY A 12 6.98 1.55 6.13
N ARG A 13 6.11 2.40 6.71
CA ARG A 13 5.25 2.06 7.84
C ARG A 13 3.79 2.29 7.50
N CYS A 14 2.91 1.61 8.23
CA CYS A 14 1.46 1.83 8.13
C CYS A 14 1.06 3.03 8.97
N VAL A 15 0.39 4.00 8.36
CA VAL A 15 0.03 5.24 9.03
C VAL A 15 -1.43 5.60 8.81
N ARG A 16 -1.92 6.52 9.65
CA ARG A 16 -3.18 7.23 9.46
C ARG A 16 -2.92 8.71 9.55
N LEU A 17 -3.53 9.46 8.65
CA LEU A 17 -3.45 10.91 8.65
C LEU A 17 -4.78 11.48 9.16
N TYR A 18 -4.72 12.46 10.08
CA TYR A 18 -5.93 13.15 10.53
C TYR A 18 -6.37 14.11 9.42
N GLN A 19 -7.53 13.82 8.81
CA GLN A 19 -8.09 14.62 7.72
C GLN A 19 -7.11 14.88 6.56
N GLY A 20 -6.23 13.90 6.27
CA GLY A 20 -5.25 14.02 5.20
C GLY A 20 -4.02 14.87 5.54
N ASP A 21 -3.89 15.31 6.79
CA ASP A 21 -2.79 16.17 7.21
C ASP A 21 -1.54 15.34 7.57
N TYR A 22 -0.48 15.47 6.76
CA TYR A 22 0.79 14.76 6.97
C TYR A 22 1.48 15.10 8.29
N GLN A 23 1.17 16.26 8.88
CA GLN A 23 1.73 16.65 10.18
C GLN A 23 0.97 16.03 11.35
N ARG A 24 -0.19 15.45 11.10
CA ARG A 24 -1.01 14.76 12.09
C ARG A 24 -1.06 13.27 11.79
N GLU A 25 0.12 12.67 11.68
CA GLU A 25 0.30 11.27 11.37
C GLU A 25 0.27 10.42 12.64
N THR A 26 -0.42 9.29 12.57
CA THR A 26 -0.32 8.23 13.58
C THR A 26 0.25 7.00 12.92
N VAL A 27 1.38 6.51 13.41
CA VAL A 27 1.95 5.23 12.99
C VAL A 27 1.31 4.14 13.82
N TYR A 28 0.58 3.21 13.17
CA TYR A 28 -0.06 2.12 13.90
C TYR A 28 0.62 0.77 13.68
N SER A 29 1.54 0.66 12.75
CA SER A 29 2.37 -0.52 12.56
C SER A 29 3.64 -0.18 11.79
N GLU A 30 4.74 -0.80 12.20
CA GLU A 30 6.00 -0.72 11.47
C GLU A 30 6.21 -1.93 10.54
N ASP A 31 5.24 -2.84 10.47
CA ASP A 31 5.30 -4.04 9.65
C ASP A 31 4.09 -4.13 8.70
N PRO A 32 4.15 -3.45 7.54
CA PRO A 32 3.03 -3.47 6.59
C PRO A 32 2.69 -4.86 6.04
N VAL A 33 3.68 -5.73 5.87
CA VAL A 33 3.43 -7.09 5.36
C VAL A 33 2.56 -7.86 6.35
N SER A 34 2.85 -7.76 7.63
CA SER A 34 2.07 -8.42 8.69
C SER A 34 0.63 -7.91 8.72
N VAL A 35 0.44 -6.59 8.59
CA VAL A 35 -0.90 -5.98 8.54
C VAL A 35 -1.67 -6.49 7.31
N ALA A 36 -1.03 -6.55 6.16
CA ALA A 36 -1.66 -7.02 4.93
C ALA A 36 -2.08 -8.50 5.05
N LEU A 37 -1.22 -9.35 5.58
CA LEU A 37 -1.53 -10.76 5.80
C LEU A 37 -2.70 -10.93 6.77
N ARG A 38 -2.80 -10.09 7.78
CA ARG A 38 -3.90 -10.12 8.74
C ARG A 38 -5.24 -9.83 8.05
N TRP A 39 -5.27 -8.82 7.15
CA TRP A 39 -6.48 -8.53 6.38
C TRP A 39 -6.89 -9.71 5.50
N GLU A 40 -5.91 -10.36 4.86
CA GLU A 40 -6.19 -11.56 4.06
C GLU A 40 -6.78 -12.68 4.91
N GLN A 41 -6.21 -12.93 6.09
CA GLN A 41 -6.70 -13.95 7.03
C GLN A 41 -8.12 -13.66 7.52
N GLU A 42 -8.48 -12.39 7.61
CA GLU A 42 -9.83 -11.97 8.02
C GLU A 42 -10.84 -12.00 6.87
N GLY A 43 -10.43 -12.45 5.68
CA GLY A 43 -11.32 -12.67 4.55
C GLY A 43 -11.48 -11.49 3.61
N ALA A 44 -10.57 -10.51 3.62
CA ALA A 44 -10.62 -9.40 2.68
C ALA A 44 -10.54 -9.94 1.24
N PRO A 45 -11.43 -9.50 0.32
CA PRO A 45 -11.43 -9.98 -1.05
C PRO A 45 -10.28 -9.40 -1.89
N ARG A 46 -9.79 -8.24 -1.50
CA ARG A 46 -8.66 -7.54 -2.11
C ARG A 46 -8.12 -6.52 -1.13
N LEU A 47 -6.97 -5.96 -1.44
CA LEU A 47 -6.32 -4.95 -0.60
C LEU A 47 -5.95 -3.74 -1.45
N HIS A 48 -6.17 -2.54 -0.89
CA HIS A 48 -5.74 -1.29 -1.53
C HIS A 48 -4.56 -0.72 -0.75
N LEU A 49 -3.47 -0.40 -1.45
CA LEU A 49 -2.28 0.23 -0.87
C LEU A 49 -2.13 1.64 -1.43
N VAL A 50 -1.85 2.59 -0.56
CA VAL A 50 -1.57 3.96 -0.96
C VAL A 50 -0.15 4.32 -0.53
N ASP A 51 0.70 4.69 -1.49
CA ASP A 51 2.05 5.19 -1.25
C ASP A 51 1.98 6.70 -1.05
N LEU A 52 1.86 7.13 0.21
CA LEU A 52 1.72 8.56 0.52
C LEU A 52 2.98 9.36 0.15
N ASP A 53 4.16 8.78 0.34
CA ASP A 53 5.41 9.43 -0.08
C ASP A 53 5.46 9.54 -1.60
N GLY A 54 5.04 8.50 -2.30
CA GLY A 54 4.97 8.50 -3.76
C GLY A 54 4.00 9.54 -4.29
N ALA A 55 2.86 9.73 -3.62
CA ALA A 55 1.88 10.75 -4.01
C ALA A 55 2.47 12.16 -3.95
N VAL A 56 3.30 12.44 -2.93
CA VAL A 56 3.99 13.73 -2.79
C VAL A 56 5.11 13.88 -3.82
N GLN A 57 5.90 12.82 -4.01
CA GLN A 57 7.07 12.85 -4.89
C GLN A 57 6.74 12.69 -6.37
N GLY A 58 5.55 12.20 -6.70
CA GLY A 58 5.15 11.91 -8.07
C GLY A 58 5.75 10.63 -8.63
N LYS A 59 6.36 9.80 -7.79
CA LYS A 59 6.94 8.50 -8.15
C LYS A 59 6.89 7.59 -6.93
N PRO A 60 6.84 6.24 -7.10
CA PRO A 60 6.77 5.33 -5.96
C PRO A 60 7.98 5.49 -5.03
N ALA A 61 7.71 5.59 -3.75
CA ALA A 61 8.73 5.73 -2.71
C ALA A 61 8.80 4.51 -1.78
N ASN A 62 7.68 3.75 -1.67
CA ASN A 62 7.60 2.54 -0.84
C ASN A 62 7.55 1.27 -1.70
N LEU A 63 8.20 1.29 -2.86
CA LEU A 63 8.09 0.22 -3.85
C LEU A 63 8.53 -1.14 -3.31
N GLU A 64 9.63 -1.18 -2.56
CA GLU A 64 10.12 -2.43 -1.97
C GLU A 64 9.08 -3.07 -1.03
N THR A 65 8.47 -2.27 -0.18
CA THR A 65 7.41 -2.71 0.74
C THR A 65 6.19 -3.21 -0.04
N ILE A 66 5.78 -2.46 -1.07
CA ILE A 66 4.64 -2.82 -1.91
C ILE A 66 4.88 -4.16 -2.60
N VAL A 67 6.04 -4.36 -3.18
CA VAL A 67 6.39 -5.62 -3.85
C VAL A 67 6.38 -6.78 -2.86
N ARG A 68 6.90 -6.61 -1.66
CA ARG A 68 6.85 -7.65 -0.63
C ARG A 68 5.41 -8.05 -0.28
N ILE A 69 4.53 -7.07 -0.14
CA ILE A 69 3.11 -7.33 0.14
C ILE A 69 2.49 -8.12 -1.00
N ILE A 70 2.68 -7.67 -2.24
CA ILE A 70 2.12 -8.33 -3.42
C ILE A 70 2.57 -9.78 -3.51
N GLN A 71 3.85 -10.05 -3.26
CA GLN A 71 4.41 -11.39 -3.35
C GLN A 71 3.92 -12.32 -2.24
N ARG A 72 3.51 -11.79 -1.11
CA ARG A 72 3.07 -12.57 0.06
C ARG A 72 1.58 -12.85 0.06
N LEU A 73 0.76 -12.02 -0.60
CA LEU A 73 -0.69 -12.17 -0.59
C LEU A 73 -1.17 -13.05 -1.74
N ALA A 74 -2.23 -13.80 -1.48
CA ALA A 74 -2.96 -14.54 -2.51
C ALA A 74 -4.10 -13.72 -3.11
N ILE A 75 -4.58 -12.69 -2.40
CA ILE A 75 -5.65 -11.82 -2.87
C ILE A 75 -5.09 -10.70 -3.77
N PRO A 76 -5.92 -10.13 -4.69
CA PRO A 76 -5.49 -9.01 -5.53
C PRO A 76 -5.10 -7.79 -4.71
N VAL A 77 -4.09 -7.06 -5.17
CA VAL A 77 -3.61 -5.82 -4.56
C VAL A 77 -3.73 -4.68 -5.58
N GLN A 78 -4.38 -3.59 -5.16
CA GLN A 78 -4.47 -2.37 -5.94
C GLN A 78 -3.52 -1.34 -5.33
N VAL A 79 -2.77 -0.64 -6.17
CA VAL A 79 -1.77 0.32 -5.68
C VAL A 79 -2.07 1.71 -6.22
N GLY A 80 -2.10 2.71 -5.32
CA GLY A 80 -2.23 4.12 -5.65
C GLY A 80 -1.08 4.94 -5.08
N GLY A 81 -0.91 6.17 -5.57
CA GLY A 81 0.11 7.10 -5.10
C GLY A 81 1.44 7.00 -5.86
N GLY A 82 1.71 7.98 -6.72
CA GLY A 82 3.01 8.07 -7.41
C GLY A 82 3.21 7.19 -8.62
N ILE A 83 2.21 6.44 -9.06
CA ILE A 83 2.32 5.60 -10.26
C ILE A 83 1.91 6.44 -11.46
N ARG A 84 2.89 7.05 -12.11
CA ARG A 84 2.66 7.99 -13.22
C ARG A 84 3.36 7.62 -14.50
N ASP A 85 4.31 6.69 -14.48
CA ASP A 85 5.00 6.25 -15.67
C ASP A 85 4.69 4.79 -15.98
N GLU A 86 4.81 4.45 -17.25
CA GLU A 86 4.49 3.13 -17.76
C GLU A 86 5.44 2.06 -17.24
N GLU A 87 6.71 2.39 -17.11
CA GLU A 87 7.72 1.46 -16.61
C GLU A 87 7.40 1.01 -15.17
N THR A 88 7.03 1.96 -14.31
CA THR A 88 6.65 1.65 -12.93
C THR A 88 5.40 0.79 -12.89
N ALA A 89 4.38 1.12 -13.69
CA ALA A 89 3.16 0.34 -13.77
C ALA A 89 3.47 -1.10 -14.23
N ASP A 90 4.32 -1.26 -15.23
CA ASP A 90 4.73 -2.57 -15.74
C ASP A 90 5.45 -3.38 -14.67
N ASN A 91 6.34 -2.75 -13.91
CA ASN A 91 7.06 -3.41 -12.82
C ASN A 91 6.10 -3.91 -11.72
N LEU A 92 5.10 -3.14 -11.38
CA LEU A 92 4.09 -3.54 -10.40
C LEU A 92 3.22 -4.67 -10.93
N LEU A 93 2.83 -4.63 -12.20
CA LEU A 93 2.08 -5.72 -12.84
C LEU A 93 2.91 -7.00 -12.87
N ALA A 94 4.20 -6.92 -13.17
CA ALA A 94 5.09 -8.07 -13.15
C ALA A 94 5.23 -8.67 -11.75
N ALA A 95 5.06 -7.86 -10.70
CA ALA A 95 5.05 -8.33 -9.32
C ALA A 95 3.71 -8.91 -8.88
N GLY A 96 2.64 -8.77 -9.70
CA GLY A 96 1.32 -9.35 -9.42
C GLY A 96 0.27 -8.36 -8.93
N ALA A 97 0.48 -7.08 -9.12
CA ALA A 97 -0.52 -6.06 -8.74
C ALA A 97 -1.70 -6.04 -9.71
#